data_284646771334de142ec3af0c77b00b3b
#
_entry.id   284646771334de142ec3af0c77b00b3b
#
_cell.length_a   1.000
_cell.length_b   1.000
_cell.length_c   1.000
_cell.angle_alpha   90.00
_cell.angle_beta   90.00
_cell.angle_gamma   90.00
#
_symmetry.space_group_name_H-M   'P 1'
#
loop_
_entity.id
_entity.type
_entity.pdbx_description
1 polymer ?
#
loop_
_entity_poly.entity_id
_entity_poly.type
_entity_poly.pdbx_seq_one_letter_code
_entity_poly.pdbx_strand_id
1 'polypeptide(L)'
;MVVVGEDQSGISVLLADDSVLVREGVRALLGLERDLHVVGTAADFEELLAAADANRPQVVVTDIRMPPTFQDEGIEAAKIVRKRFPGTGIVVLSQYDEPEYAISLLREGAAGYAYLLKDRVADGDRLARAIREVATGGSMLDPEIVAALITPVRSSADLDEAEDALLHEIAEGRPVKAIAAARCTTAEAANAAIEELFLKLARGASEGQEGALRRLRLLQQAILEREEQGETLSRMMPSGVAEKLRSDPEARQRTDRLEVTVLMSDIRGYSGIAEHTDPTVLASQLNEHRQEMNAAVLAEEGTLMQYVGDAVMAVFGAPFPQTDHAVRALRAADAMHRRQAEVNRRWEERGLAPFGLGIGLSTGEVAAAILGSDERLEYTVVGDTVNLAQRLQDLARPAGQTVLSESTREAAGRTGAKVSVDTLGDRLVKGRERPVMAHRLVAVADLIGETAGPAA
;
A
#
# COMPACT_ATOMS: atom_id res chain seq x y z
N MET A 1 36.23 -25.43 0.99
CA MET A 1 35.42 -25.36 2.20
C MET A 1 34.56 -24.11 2.03
N VAL A 2 33.37 -24.28 1.44
CA VAL A 2 32.43 -23.20 1.17
C VAL A 2 31.76 -22.87 2.50
N VAL A 3 31.98 -21.67 2.99
CA VAL A 3 31.24 -21.14 4.15
C VAL A 3 29.81 -20.91 3.66
N VAL A 4 28.90 -21.74 4.15
CA VAL A 4 27.47 -21.57 3.98
C VAL A 4 27.11 -20.25 4.64
N GLY A 5 26.57 -19.31 3.86
CA GLY A 5 26.08 -18.02 4.36
C GLY A 5 24.98 -18.27 5.40
N GLU A 6 25.13 -17.65 6.54
CA GLU A 6 24.11 -17.57 7.57
C GLU A 6 22.87 -16.89 6.98
N ASP A 7 21.75 -17.52 7.25
CA ASP A 7 20.41 -17.07 6.88
C ASP A 7 20.15 -15.67 7.50
N GLN A 8 20.25 -14.60 6.70
CA GLN A 8 20.06 -13.20 7.14
C GLN A 8 18.57 -12.80 7.08
N SER A 9 17.71 -13.60 7.70
CA SER A 9 16.29 -13.27 7.84
C SER A 9 16.02 -12.43 9.10
N GLY A 10 16.60 -11.23 9.20
CA GLY A 10 16.41 -10.35 10.35
C GLY A 10 16.51 -8.87 9.98
N ILE A 11 15.99 -7.98 10.87
CA ILE A 11 16.03 -6.54 10.68
C ILE A 11 17.47 -6.05 10.85
N SER A 12 18.03 -5.43 9.81
CA SER A 12 19.35 -4.82 9.83
C SER A 12 19.34 -3.47 10.54
N VAL A 13 20.17 -3.29 11.57
CA VAL A 13 20.19 -2.12 12.44
C VAL A 13 21.58 -1.45 12.39
N LEU A 14 21.60 -0.13 12.14
CA LEU A 14 22.78 0.71 12.28
C LEU A 14 22.69 1.49 13.60
N LEU A 15 23.74 1.45 14.43
CA LEU A 15 23.78 2.15 15.71
C LEU A 15 24.68 3.39 15.64
N ALA A 16 24.18 4.53 16.09
CA ALA A 16 24.96 5.77 16.19
C ALA A 16 24.82 6.42 17.57
N ASP A 17 25.95 6.60 18.25
CA ASP A 17 26.05 7.26 19.55
C ASP A 17 27.52 7.63 19.77
N ASP A 18 27.83 8.78 20.33
CA ASP A 18 29.22 9.19 20.57
C ASP A 18 29.89 8.38 21.70
N SER A 19 29.10 7.86 22.66
CA SER A 19 29.53 7.04 23.76
C SER A 19 29.79 5.59 23.35
N VAL A 20 31.02 5.14 23.39
CA VAL A 20 31.36 3.72 23.16
C VAL A 20 30.62 2.79 24.11
N LEU A 21 30.42 3.19 25.38
CA LEU A 21 29.73 2.37 26.37
C LEU A 21 28.25 2.16 26.00
N VAL A 22 27.61 3.21 25.53
CA VAL A 22 26.19 3.13 25.10
C VAL A 22 26.07 2.25 23.84
N ARG A 23 26.95 2.47 22.83
CA ARG A 23 26.94 1.65 21.61
C ARG A 23 27.11 0.16 21.90
N GLU A 24 28.11 -0.20 22.72
CA GLU A 24 28.37 -1.62 23.06
C GLU A 24 27.25 -2.19 23.95
N GLY A 25 26.69 -1.39 24.86
CA GLY A 25 25.53 -1.80 25.66
C GLY A 25 24.29 -2.09 24.81
N VAL A 26 23.93 -1.17 23.90
CA VAL A 26 22.82 -1.35 22.97
C VAL A 26 23.08 -2.53 22.02
N ARG A 27 24.30 -2.65 21.50
CA ARG A 27 24.69 -3.79 20.65
C ARG A 27 24.52 -5.13 21.38
N ALA A 28 24.91 -5.20 22.65
CA ALA A 28 24.78 -6.41 23.45
C ALA A 28 23.30 -6.75 23.71
N LEU A 29 22.46 -5.74 23.98
CA LEU A 29 21.01 -5.93 24.17
C LEU A 29 20.35 -6.45 22.88
N LEU A 30 20.63 -5.85 21.73
CA LEU A 30 20.11 -6.28 20.44
C LEU A 30 20.62 -7.66 20.03
N GLY A 31 21.83 -8.04 20.46
CA GLY A 31 22.39 -9.37 20.24
C GLY A 31 21.66 -10.51 20.96
N LEU A 32 20.77 -10.19 21.91
CA LEU A 32 19.90 -11.18 22.55
C LEU A 32 18.67 -11.51 21.69
N GLU A 33 18.34 -10.65 20.74
CA GLU A 33 17.20 -10.80 19.83
C GLU A 33 17.64 -11.52 18.55
N ARG A 34 16.96 -12.61 18.19
CA ARG A 34 17.34 -13.45 17.04
C ARG A 34 17.06 -12.81 15.69
N ASP A 35 16.10 -11.92 15.66
CA ASP A 35 15.59 -11.24 14.47
C ASP A 35 16.18 -9.84 14.25
N LEU A 36 17.15 -9.40 15.08
CA LEU A 36 17.81 -8.10 14.97
C LEU A 36 19.30 -8.27 14.75
N HIS A 37 19.86 -7.60 13.73
CA HIS A 37 21.27 -7.70 13.38
C HIS A 37 21.91 -6.33 13.27
N VAL A 38 22.90 -6.04 14.11
CA VAL A 38 23.69 -4.79 14.01
C VAL A 38 24.66 -4.91 12.85
N VAL A 39 24.43 -4.15 11.78
CA VAL A 39 25.23 -4.17 10.55
C VAL A 39 26.33 -3.12 10.52
N GLY A 40 26.32 -2.16 11.46
CA GLY A 40 27.36 -1.13 11.58
C GLY A 40 27.16 -0.27 12.82
N THR A 41 28.19 0.49 13.15
CA THR A 41 28.18 1.49 14.23
C THR A 41 28.82 2.78 13.76
N ALA A 42 28.38 3.93 14.31
CA ALA A 42 28.93 5.26 14.05
C ALA A 42 29.09 6.04 15.35
N ALA A 43 30.08 6.92 15.43
CA ALA A 43 30.36 7.75 16.61
C ALA A 43 30.02 9.24 16.37
N ASP A 44 29.79 9.64 15.13
CA ASP A 44 29.49 11.01 14.75
C ASP A 44 28.59 11.09 13.52
N PHE A 45 28.26 12.31 13.11
CA PHE A 45 27.39 12.61 11.98
C PHE A 45 27.90 12.04 10.65
N GLU A 46 29.20 12.22 10.35
CA GLU A 46 29.79 11.82 9.07
C GLU A 46 29.90 10.29 8.98
N GLU A 47 30.33 9.64 10.06
CA GLU A 47 30.38 8.18 10.15
C GLU A 47 28.98 7.58 9.98
N LEU A 48 27.93 8.20 10.58
CA LEU A 48 26.55 7.72 10.45
C LEU A 48 26.08 7.74 9.00
N LEU A 49 26.29 8.85 8.28
CA LEU A 49 25.91 8.95 6.88
C LEU A 49 26.70 7.96 6.00
N ALA A 50 28.00 7.84 6.22
CA ALA A 50 28.84 6.90 5.47
C ALA A 50 28.45 5.44 5.72
N ALA A 51 28.15 5.08 6.97
CA ALA A 51 27.72 3.74 7.34
C ALA A 51 26.32 3.42 6.80
N ALA A 52 25.42 4.40 6.76
CA ALA A 52 24.07 4.24 6.16
C ALA A 52 24.16 4.01 4.64
N ASP A 53 25.00 4.77 3.94
CA ASP A 53 25.22 4.59 2.50
C ASP A 53 25.84 3.22 2.17
N ALA A 54 26.78 2.74 3.01
CA ALA A 54 27.48 1.47 2.81
C ALA A 54 26.59 0.24 3.10
N ASN A 55 25.80 0.28 4.19
CA ASN A 55 25.07 -0.89 4.70
C ASN A 55 23.59 -0.90 4.34
N ARG A 56 23.02 0.24 3.92
CA ARG A 56 21.57 0.41 3.64
C ARG A 56 20.69 -0.24 4.70
N PRO A 57 20.78 0.16 5.97
CA PRO A 57 20.08 -0.50 7.07
C PRO A 57 18.56 -0.34 6.95
N GLN A 58 17.82 -1.33 7.46
CA GLN A 58 16.38 -1.22 7.60
C GLN A 58 15.98 -0.26 8.72
N VAL A 59 16.81 -0.18 9.78
CA VAL A 59 16.57 0.74 10.90
C VAL A 59 17.88 1.41 11.30
N VAL A 60 17.82 2.70 11.57
CA VAL A 60 18.89 3.46 12.23
C VAL A 60 18.46 3.77 13.66
N VAL A 61 19.28 3.41 14.63
CA VAL A 61 19.16 3.82 16.03
C VAL A 61 20.23 4.88 16.28
N THR A 62 19.84 6.09 16.64
CA THR A 62 20.77 7.23 16.76
C THR A 62 20.56 8.01 18.05
N ASP A 63 21.66 8.50 18.65
CA ASP A 63 21.58 9.59 19.62
C ASP A 63 21.22 10.90 18.93
N ILE A 64 20.67 11.85 19.67
CA ILE A 64 20.40 13.20 19.18
C ILE A 64 21.69 13.99 19.01
N ARG A 65 22.52 13.98 20.06
CA ARG A 65 23.68 14.87 20.20
C ARG A 65 24.95 14.10 19.98
N MET A 66 25.58 14.33 18.85
CA MET A 66 26.86 13.72 18.47
C MET A 66 27.84 14.77 17.97
N PRO A 67 29.14 14.47 17.86
CA PRO A 67 30.07 15.38 17.18
C PRO A 67 29.58 15.76 15.76
N PRO A 68 29.88 16.99 15.25
CA PRO A 68 30.86 17.92 15.79
C PRO A 68 30.30 18.96 16.78
N THR A 69 29.00 19.27 16.80
CA THR A 69 28.48 20.39 17.59
C THR A 69 27.72 19.98 18.85
N PHE A 70 27.34 18.72 18.98
CA PHE A 70 26.54 18.15 20.07
C PHE A 70 25.19 18.83 20.27
N GLN A 71 24.52 19.18 19.18
CA GLN A 71 23.18 19.78 19.18
C GLN A 71 22.11 18.79 18.73
N ASP A 72 21.97 18.60 17.42
CA ASP A 72 20.89 17.80 16.78
C ASP A 72 21.38 16.95 15.60
N GLU A 73 22.67 16.63 15.59
CA GLU A 73 23.33 15.88 14.50
C GLU A 73 22.63 14.56 14.16
N GLY A 74 22.19 13.82 15.19
CA GLY A 74 21.47 12.56 14.96
C GLY A 74 20.14 12.75 14.26
N ILE A 75 19.43 13.84 14.56
CA ILE A 75 18.16 14.19 13.92
C ILE A 75 18.41 14.61 12.48
N GLU A 76 19.38 15.47 12.22
CA GLU A 76 19.71 15.91 10.86
C GLU A 76 20.23 14.74 10.00
N ALA A 77 21.07 13.87 10.55
CA ALA A 77 21.48 12.65 9.87
C ALA A 77 20.31 11.72 9.56
N ALA A 78 19.39 11.53 10.51
CA ALA A 78 18.18 10.73 10.31
C ALA A 78 17.31 11.26 9.16
N LYS A 79 17.11 12.58 9.06
CA LYS A 79 16.40 13.23 7.96
C LYS A 79 17.08 12.98 6.61
N ILE A 80 18.41 13.12 6.55
CA ILE A 80 19.17 12.86 5.33
C ILE A 80 19.06 11.38 4.91
N VAL A 81 19.23 10.45 5.86
CA VAL A 81 19.10 9.00 5.61
C VAL A 81 17.71 8.67 5.08
N ARG A 82 16.66 9.19 5.71
CA ARG A 82 15.27 8.99 5.24
C ARG A 82 15.01 9.56 3.85
N LYS A 83 15.60 10.69 3.52
CA LYS A 83 15.49 11.27 2.17
C LYS A 83 16.19 10.42 1.12
N ARG A 84 17.35 9.82 1.45
CA ARG A 84 18.08 8.91 0.56
C ARG A 84 17.45 7.51 0.49
N PHE A 85 16.97 7.02 1.62
CA PHE A 85 16.39 5.69 1.79
C PHE A 85 15.01 5.78 2.48
N PRO A 86 13.93 6.09 1.75
CA PRO A 86 12.61 6.36 2.32
C PRO A 86 11.99 5.22 3.13
N GLY A 87 12.50 3.99 2.95
CA GLY A 87 12.06 2.80 3.69
C GLY A 87 12.75 2.57 5.04
N THR A 88 13.85 3.30 5.34
CA THR A 88 14.60 3.11 6.59
C THR A 88 13.83 3.67 7.79
N GLY A 89 13.57 2.83 8.81
CA GLY A 89 13.02 3.25 10.10
C GLY A 89 14.06 3.98 10.94
N ILE A 90 13.64 4.92 11.77
CA ILE A 90 14.53 5.69 12.64
C ILE A 90 14.08 5.55 14.10
N VAL A 91 14.98 5.15 14.98
CA VAL A 91 14.79 5.19 16.43
C VAL A 91 15.77 6.21 17.01
N VAL A 92 15.22 7.28 17.58
CA VAL A 92 16.02 8.31 18.26
C VAL A 92 16.10 7.99 19.73
N LEU A 93 17.31 8.02 20.29
CA LEU A 93 17.58 7.88 21.70
C LEU A 93 17.92 9.24 22.29
N SER A 94 17.24 9.65 23.35
CA SER A 94 17.46 10.93 24.02
C SER A 94 17.76 10.75 25.50
N GLN A 95 18.60 11.61 26.05
CA GLN A 95 18.81 11.72 27.52
C GLN A 95 17.76 12.58 28.21
N TYR A 96 16.99 13.37 27.43
CA TYR A 96 16.08 14.39 27.95
C TYR A 96 14.70 14.25 27.34
N ASP A 97 13.69 14.60 28.13
CA ASP A 97 12.28 14.69 27.76
C ASP A 97 11.94 15.96 26.94
N GLU A 98 12.82 16.34 26.01
CA GLU A 98 12.64 17.52 25.16
C GLU A 98 11.67 17.22 24.00
N PRO A 99 10.39 17.57 24.11
CA PRO A 99 9.37 17.25 23.09
C PRO A 99 9.61 17.95 21.75
N GLU A 100 10.47 18.99 21.74
CA GLU A 100 10.77 19.77 20.54
C GLU A 100 11.53 18.96 19.48
N TYR A 101 12.43 18.07 19.91
CA TYR A 101 13.12 17.17 19.01
C TYR A 101 12.19 16.10 18.41
N ALA A 102 11.31 15.53 19.24
CA ALA A 102 10.28 14.60 18.77
C ALA A 102 9.39 15.25 17.69
N ILE A 103 8.95 16.49 17.93
CA ILE A 103 8.13 17.25 16.98
C ILE A 103 8.90 17.60 15.70
N SER A 104 10.20 17.91 15.80
CA SER A 104 11.04 18.19 14.62
C SER A 104 11.13 16.99 13.69
N LEU A 105 11.25 15.78 14.25
CA LEU A 105 11.23 14.53 13.49
C LEU A 105 9.86 14.25 12.88
N LEU A 106 8.79 14.43 13.67
CA LEU A 106 7.42 14.14 13.26
C LEU A 106 6.89 15.11 12.20
N ARG A 107 7.47 16.32 12.07
CA ARG A 107 7.16 17.27 10.98
C ARG A 107 7.49 16.73 9.59
N GLU A 108 8.46 15.83 9.48
CA GLU A 108 8.79 15.17 8.20
C GLU A 108 7.99 13.88 7.97
N GLY A 109 7.02 13.60 8.83
CA GLY A 109 6.11 12.45 8.79
C GLY A 109 6.34 11.47 9.94
N ALA A 110 5.30 11.17 10.71
CA ALA A 110 5.39 10.37 11.94
C ALA A 110 5.76 8.89 11.72
N ALA A 111 5.36 8.28 10.60
CA ALA A 111 5.57 6.86 10.37
C ALA A 111 7.04 6.49 10.11
N GLY A 112 7.47 5.42 10.75
CA GLY A 112 8.85 4.95 10.70
C GLY A 112 9.81 5.74 11.61
N TYR A 113 9.27 6.49 12.60
CA TYR A 113 10.07 7.14 13.62
C TYR A 113 9.66 6.65 15.01
N ALA A 114 10.65 6.33 15.85
CA ALA A 114 10.46 6.15 17.28
C ALA A 114 11.37 7.11 18.06
N TYR A 115 10.88 7.57 19.20
CA TYR A 115 11.61 8.43 20.12
C TYR A 115 11.56 7.80 21.51
N LEU A 116 12.72 7.40 22.03
CA LEU A 116 12.87 6.73 23.33
C LEU A 116 13.84 7.48 24.23
N LEU A 117 13.60 7.42 25.53
CA LEU A 117 14.52 7.92 26.53
C LEU A 117 15.64 6.88 26.81
N LYS A 118 16.93 7.33 26.86
CA LYS A 118 18.10 6.44 27.04
C LYS A 118 18.08 5.68 28.37
N ASP A 119 17.55 6.25 29.45
CA ASP A 119 17.43 5.60 30.74
C ASP A 119 16.48 4.39 30.74
N ARG A 120 15.60 4.31 29.74
CA ARG A 120 14.65 3.21 29.54
C ARG A 120 15.10 2.18 28.50
N VAL A 121 16.20 2.43 27.80
CA VAL A 121 16.78 1.48 26.85
C VAL A 121 17.35 0.24 27.54
N ALA A 122 17.70 0.35 28.84
CA ALA A 122 18.08 -0.79 29.66
C ALA A 122 16.98 -1.86 29.78
N ASP A 123 15.71 -1.49 29.54
CA ASP A 123 14.61 -2.42 29.30
C ASP A 123 14.64 -2.84 27.82
N GLY A 124 15.43 -3.88 27.51
CA GLY A 124 15.76 -4.32 26.13
C GLY A 124 14.54 -4.62 25.27
N ASP A 125 13.44 -5.06 25.86
CA ASP A 125 12.17 -5.34 25.15
C ASP A 125 11.59 -4.09 24.50
N ARG A 126 11.84 -2.91 25.07
CA ARG A 126 11.27 -1.65 24.57
C ARG A 126 11.98 -1.15 23.32
N LEU A 127 13.31 -1.22 23.31
CA LEU A 127 14.11 -0.87 22.15
C LEU A 127 13.86 -1.83 20.99
N ALA A 128 13.84 -3.13 21.25
CA ALA A 128 13.57 -4.15 20.24
C ALA A 128 12.17 -3.98 19.62
N ARG A 129 11.16 -3.66 20.43
CA ARG A 129 9.81 -3.37 19.97
C ARG A 129 9.76 -2.11 19.11
N ALA A 130 10.44 -1.03 19.52
CA ALA A 130 10.51 0.19 18.71
C ALA A 130 11.18 -0.04 17.36
N ILE A 131 12.27 -0.84 17.31
CA ILE A 131 12.95 -1.21 16.07
C ILE A 131 11.98 -1.98 15.14
N ARG A 132 11.26 -2.97 15.65
CA ARG A 132 10.27 -3.74 14.87
C ARG A 132 9.13 -2.85 14.36
N GLU A 133 8.65 -1.95 15.19
CA GLU A 133 7.58 -1.02 14.83
C GLU A 133 8.01 -0.10 13.68
N VAL A 134 9.18 0.55 13.79
CA VAL A 134 9.64 1.46 12.74
C VAL A 134 10.08 0.73 11.46
N ALA A 135 10.54 -0.50 11.56
CA ALA A 135 10.89 -1.33 10.39
C ALA A 135 9.66 -1.63 9.51
N THR A 136 8.48 -1.72 10.13
CA THR A 136 7.20 -1.90 9.41
C THR A 136 6.51 -0.59 9.04
N GLY A 137 7.14 0.55 9.32
CA GLY A 137 6.63 1.89 9.04
C GLY A 137 5.70 2.45 10.11
N GLY A 138 5.55 1.76 11.26
CA GLY A 138 4.86 2.26 12.45
C GLY A 138 5.63 3.36 13.16
N SER A 139 5.06 3.90 14.24
CA SER A 139 5.70 4.93 15.08
C SER A 139 5.53 4.63 16.55
N MET A 140 6.51 5.04 17.37
CA MET A 140 6.48 4.83 18.81
C MET A 140 7.09 6.03 19.54
N LEU A 141 6.32 6.68 20.42
CA LEU A 141 6.80 7.74 21.29
C LEU A 141 6.89 7.25 22.73
N ASP A 142 7.90 7.72 23.46
CA ASP A 142 8.01 7.44 24.88
C ASP A 142 6.84 8.09 25.65
N PRO A 143 6.20 7.40 26.60
CA PRO A 143 5.09 7.95 27.39
C PRO A 143 5.40 9.25 28.13
N GLU A 144 6.66 9.50 28.51
CA GLU A 144 7.05 10.77 29.13
C GLU A 144 7.04 11.91 28.12
N ILE A 145 7.47 11.65 26.89
CA ILE A 145 7.37 12.62 25.78
C ILE A 145 5.91 12.93 25.48
N VAL A 146 5.06 11.90 25.43
CA VAL A 146 3.61 12.07 25.27
C VAL A 146 3.05 12.92 26.41
N ALA A 147 3.42 12.61 27.66
CA ALA A 147 3.00 13.37 28.83
C ALA A 147 3.47 14.84 28.79
N ALA A 148 4.73 15.08 28.36
CA ALA A 148 5.26 16.43 28.21
C ALA A 148 4.52 17.25 27.12
N LEU A 149 4.00 16.59 26.08
CA LEU A 149 3.17 17.23 25.05
C LEU A 149 1.78 17.63 25.56
N ILE A 150 1.13 16.77 26.35
CA ILE A 150 -0.27 16.96 26.74
C ILE A 150 -0.45 17.69 28.08
N THR A 151 0.49 17.54 29.03
CA THR A 151 0.35 18.10 30.39
C THR A 151 0.08 19.62 30.40
N PRO A 152 0.82 20.45 29.60
CA PRO A 152 0.58 21.90 29.57
C PRO A 152 -0.82 22.26 29.08
N VAL A 153 -1.41 21.44 28.22
CA VAL A 153 -2.71 21.71 27.57
C VAL A 153 -3.85 21.14 28.41
N ARG A 154 -3.65 19.98 29.03
CA ARG A 154 -4.60 19.29 29.88
C ARG A 154 -4.97 20.06 31.12
N SER A 155 -4.02 20.78 31.70
CA SER A 155 -4.23 21.55 32.95
C SER A 155 -5.19 22.76 32.82
N SER A 156 -5.56 23.14 31.62
CA SER A 156 -6.37 24.33 31.35
C SER A 156 -7.80 24.04 30.85
N ALA A 157 -8.10 22.81 30.48
CA ALA A 157 -9.39 22.44 29.92
C ALA A 157 -10.09 21.37 30.80
N ASP A 158 -11.40 21.55 30.98
CA ASP A 158 -12.25 20.54 31.60
C ASP A 158 -12.61 19.47 30.57
N LEU A 159 -11.69 18.50 30.39
CA LEU A 159 -11.82 17.40 29.43
C LEU A 159 -12.59 16.25 30.08
N ASP A 160 -13.53 15.68 29.35
CA ASP A 160 -14.11 14.41 29.75
C ASP A 160 -13.17 13.23 29.46
N GLU A 161 -13.51 12.02 29.89
CA GLU A 161 -12.67 10.82 29.76
C GLU A 161 -12.43 10.45 28.28
N ALA A 162 -13.42 10.67 27.41
CA ALA A 162 -13.31 10.36 26.00
C ALA A 162 -12.43 11.38 25.25
N GLU A 163 -12.53 12.66 25.63
CA GLU A 163 -11.69 13.74 25.10
C GLU A 163 -10.23 13.60 25.58
N ASP A 164 -10.01 13.22 26.83
CA ASP A 164 -8.67 12.97 27.37
C ASP A 164 -8.00 11.78 26.69
N ALA A 165 -8.74 10.70 26.47
CA ALA A 165 -8.26 9.55 25.70
C ALA A 165 -7.93 9.94 24.24
N LEU A 166 -8.76 10.78 23.61
CA LEU A 166 -8.51 11.26 22.25
C LEU A 166 -7.24 12.12 22.16
N LEU A 167 -7.04 13.01 23.15
CA LEU A 167 -5.83 13.82 23.25
C LEU A 167 -4.57 12.96 23.38
N HIS A 168 -4.67 11.88 24.13
CA HIS A 168 -3.57 10.90 24.30
C HIS A 168 -3.24 10.18 22.97
N GLU A 169 -4.25 9.69 22.27
CA GLU A 169 -4.08 9.03 20.98
C GLU A 169 -3.44 9.95 19.91
N ILE A 170 -3.82 11.24 19.89
CA ILE A 170 -3.21 12.25 19.02
C ILE A 170 -1.74 12.47 19.40
N ALA A 171 -1.44 12.61 20.68
CA ALA A 171 -0.08 12.87 21.17
C ALA A 171 0.86 11.66 20.98
N GLU A 172 0.31 10.44 20.96
CA GLU A 172 1.01 9.21 20.59
C GLU A 172 1.35 9.16 19.09
N GLY A 173 0.81 10.06 18.28
CA GLY A 173 1.02 10.08 16.84
C GLY A 173 0.18 9.04 16.09
N ARG A 174 -0.94 8.58 16.64
CA ARG A 174 -1.81 7.60 15.98
C ARG A 174 -2.47 8.18 14.74
N PRO A 175 -2.47 7.43 13.62
CA PRO A 175 -3.22 7.78 12.42
C PRO A 175 -4.72 7.95 12.68
N VAL A 176 -5.37 8.90 12.01
CA VAL A 176 -6.82 9.17 12.19
C VAL A 176 -7.66 7.92 11.90
N LYS A 177 -7.28 7.12 10.91
CA LYS A 177 -7.94 5.84 10.60
C LYS A 177 -7.81 4.81 11.74
N ALA A 178 -6.66 4.75 12.39
CA ALA A 178 -6.47 3.86 13.54
C ALA A 178 -7.31 4.32 14.74
N ILE A 179 -7.39 5.63 14.98
CA ILE A 179 -8.28 6.24 16.01
C ILE A 179 -9.74 5.93 15.69
N ALA A 180 -10.17 6.11 14.45
CA ALA A 180 -11.53 5.82 14.00
C ALA A 180 -11.90 4.33 14.19
N ALA A 181 -11.00 3.42 13.80
CA ALA A 181 -11.19 1.98 13.98
C ALA A 181 -11.28 1.58 15.45
N ALA A 182 -10.42 2.11 16.34
CA ALA A 182 -10.44 1.85 17.77
C ALA A 182 -11.73 2.35 18.44
N ARG A 183 -12.33 3.42 17.90
CA ARG A 183 -13.56 4.06 18.40
C ARG A 183 -14.83 3.61 17.67
N CYS A 184 -14.73 2.62 16.76
CA CYS A 184 -15.84 2.11 15.94
C CYS A 184 -16.62 3.24 15.21
N THR A 185 -15.89 4.20 14.63
CA THR A 185 -16.44 5.35 13.92
C THR A 185 -15.80 5.53 12.54
N THR A 186 -16.22 6.53 11.76
CA THR A 186 -15.60 6.85 10.46
C THR A 186 -14.41 7.80 10.62
N ALA A 187 -13.51 7.84 9.65
CA ALA A 187 -12.37 8.75 9.66
C ALA A 187 -12.81 10.23 9.68
N GLU A 188 -13.90 10.56 8.95
CA GLU A 188 -14.46 11.92 8.96
C GLU A 188 -15.00 12.30 10.35
N ALA A 189 -15.70 11.38 11.03
CA ALA A 189 -16.22 11.63 12.37
C ALA A 189 -15.09 11.74 13.41
N ALA A 190 -14.06 10.92 13.30
CA ALA A 190 -12.87 11.01 14.13
C ALA A 190 -12.15 12.36 13.95
N ASN A 191 -11.99 12.80 12.69
CA ASN A 191 -11.36 14.09 12.38
C ASN A 191 -12.19 15.27 12.90
N ALA A 192 -13.51 15.23 12.79
CA ALA A 192 -14.40 16.24 13.35
C ALA A 192 -14.28 16.32 14.89
N ALA A 193 -14.19 15.17 15.57
CA ALA A 193 -13.99 15.13 17.03
C ALA A 193 -12.62 15.70 17.45
N ILE A 194 -11.57 15.45 16.67
CA ILE A 194 -10.24 16.01 16.88
C ILE A 194 -10.27 17.56 16.74
N GLU A 195 -10.92 18.08 15.71
CA GLU A 195 -11.06 19.53 15.50
C GLU A 195 -11.85 20.19 16.64
N GLU A 196 -12.94 19.55 17.11
CA GLU A 196 -13.74 20.05 18.23
C GLU A 196 -12.92 20.08 19.53
N LEU A 197 -12.13 19.04 19.78
CA LEU A 197 -11.20 18.98 20.91
C LEU A 197 -10.18 20.14 20.85
N PHE A 198 -9.56 20.38 19.70
CA PHE A 198 -8.61 21.48 19.54
C PHE A 198 -9.27 22.86 19.72
N LEU A 199 -10.51 23.05 19.29
CA LEU A 199 -11.27 24.26 19.52
C LEU A 199 -11.57 24.47 21.02
N LYS A 200 -11.92 23.41 21.72
CA LYS A 200 -12.13 23.43 23.18
C LYS A 200 -10.87 23.81 23.94
N LEU A 201 -9.75 23.17 23.61
CA LEU A 201 -8.43 23.46 24.17
C LEU A 201 -7.98 24.89 23.91
N ALA A 202 -8.24 25.42 22.70
CA ALA A 202 -7.86 26.80 22.34
C ALA A 202 -8.63 27.86 23.11
N ARG A 203 -9.90 27.60 23.47
CA ARG A 203 -10.73 28.55 24.26
C ARG A 203 -10.23 28.70 25.70
N GLY A 204 -9.58 27.67 26.27
CA GLY A 204 -9.06 27.68 27.62
C GLY A 204 -7.56 28.00 27.73
N ALA A 205 -6.85 28.18 26.61
CA ALA A 205 -5.41 28.33 26.60
C ALA A 205 -4.94 29.71 27.08
N SER A 206 -4.01 29.74 28.03
CA SER A 206 -3.23 30.93 28.40
C SER A 206 -2.04 31.13 27.43
N GLU A 207 -1.39 32.33 27.43
CA GLU A 207 -0.24 32.62 26.56
C GLU A 207 0.88 31.56 26.63
N GLY A 208 1.12 30.93 27.79
CA GLY A 208 2.11 29.87 27.95
C GLY A 208 1.71 28.51 27.33
N GLN A 209 0.44 28.30 27.08
CA GLN A 209 -0.15 27.05 26.56
C GLN A 209 -0.35 27.07 25.05
N GLU A 210 -0.36 28.25 24.43
CA GLU A 210 -0.48 28.40 22.98
C GLU A 210 0.64 27.66 22.22
N GLY A 211 1.86 27.65 22.78
CA GLY A 211 2.98 26.91 22.23
C GLY A 211 2.77 25.41 22.23
N ALA A 212 2.23 24.83 23.31
CA ALA A 212 1.95 23.40 23.39
C ALA A 212 0.79 23.00 22.45
N LEU A 213 -0.25 23.81 22.39
CA LEU A 213 -1.38 23.61 21.50
C LEU A 213 -0.95 23.66 20.01
N ARG A 214 -0.06 24.61 19.68
CA ARG A 214 0.52 24.71 18.35
C ARG A 214 1.35 23.46 17.99
N ARG A 215 2.10 22.90 18.93
CA ARG A 215 2.87 21.69 18.77
C ARG A 215 1.99 20.49 18.45
N LEU A 216 0.92 20.26 19.22
CA LEU A 216 -0.04 19.20 18.98
C LEU A 216 -0.75 19.32 17.63
N ARG A 217 -1.12 20.53 17.20
CA ARG A 217 -1.70 20.78 15.88
C ARG A 217 -0.72 20.47 14.76
N LEU A 218 0.55 20.83 14.90
CA LEU A 218 1.58 20.50 13.91
C LEU A 218 1.81 19.00 13.79
N LEU A 219 1.76 18.27 14.92
CA LEU A 219 1.83 16.81 14.92
C LEU A 219 0.65 16.20 14.16
N GLN A 220 -0.57 16.58 14.49
CA GLN A 220 -1.78 16.10 13.82
C GLN A 220 -1.73 16.39 12.32
N GLN A 221 -1.33 17.59 11.92
CA GLN A 221 -1.25 18.00 10.52
C GLN A 221 -0.24 17.15 9.74
N ALA A 222 0.92 16.87 10.32
CA ALA A 222 1.92 15.98 9.72
C ALA A 222 1.41 14.54 9.53
N ILE A 223 0.60 14.05 10.47
CA ILE A 223 -0.03 12.72 10.37
C ILE A 223 -1.04 12.69 9.22
N LEU A 224 -1.91 13.69 9.12
CA LEU A 224 -2.92 13.80 8.06
C LEU A 224 -2.30 13.89 6.67
N GLU A 225 -1.32 14.78 6.49
CA GLU A 225 -0.61 14.94 5.21
C GLU A 225 0.03 13.62 4.74
N ARG A 226 0.53 12.83 5.67
CA ARG A 226 1.11 11.54 5.34
C ARG A 226 0.07 10.46 5.04
N GLU A 227 -1.06 10.42 5.74
CA GLU A 227 -2.16 9.53 5.39
C GLU A 227 -2.64 9.80 3.96
N GLU A 228 -2.80 11.08 3.59
CA GLU A 228 -3.17 11.51 2.23
C GLU A 228 -2.11 11.12 1.17
N GLN A 229 -0.82 11.32 1.49
CA GLN A 229 0.27 10.89 0.60
C GLN A 229 0.31 9.37 0.44
N GLY A 230 0.14 8.62 1.54
CA GLY A 230 0.07 7.17 1.52
C GLY A 230 -1.12 6.64 0.72
N GLU A 231 -2.27 7.29 0.81
CA GLU A 231 -3.45 6.96 0.00
C GLU A 231 -3.23 7.27 -1.49
N THR A 232 -2.61 8.40 -1.79
CA THR A 232 -2.31 8.79 -3.16
C THR A 232 -1.35 7.78 -3.81
N LEU A 233 -0.30 7.37 -3.09
CA LEU A 233 0.64 6.32 -3.54
C LEU A 233 -0.05 4.96 -3.68
N SER A 234 -0.92 4.57 -2.73
CA SER A 234 -1.70 3.34 -2.82
C SER A 234 -2.64 3.32 -4.02
N ARG A 235 -3.19 4.48 -4.43
CA ARG A 235 -4.03 4.59 -5.63
C ARG A 235 -3.23 4.45 -6.94
N MET A 236 -1.90 4.67 -6.89
CA MET A 236 -1.00 4.49 -8.04
C MET A 236 -0.51 3.04 -8.17
N MET A 237 -0.70 2.21 -7.16
CA MET A 237 -0.32 0.80 -7.16
C MET A 237 -1.53 -0.10 -7.46
N PRO A 238 -1.34 -1.25 -8.12
CA PRO A 238 -2.39 -2.25 -8.25
C PRO A 238 -2.96 -2.64 -6.88
N SER A 239 -4.28 -2.85 -6.81
CA SER A 239 -4.98 -3.22 -5.58
C SER A 239 -4.36 -4.48 -4.94
N GLY A 240 -4.21 -4.48 -3.61
CA GLY A 240 -3.60 -5.59 -2.86
C GLY A 240 -2.07 -5.64 -2.88
N VAL A 241 -1.38 -4.96 -3.83
CA VAL A 241 0.10 -4.96 -3.89
C VAL A 241 0.70 -4.22 -2.71
N ALA A 242 0.14 -3.07 -2.34
CA ALA A 242 0.58 -2.32 -1.17
C ALA A 242 0.40 -3.12 0.14
N GLU A 243 -0.65 -3.93 0.23
CA GLU A 243 -0.91 -4.81 1.38
C GLU A 243 0.07 -5.99 1.40
N LYS A 244 0.32 -6.62 0.24
CA LYS A 244 1.33 -7.69 0.12
C LYS A 244 2.72 -7.20 0.52
N LEU A 245 3.12 -6.01 0.11
CA LEU A 245 4.42 -5.42 0.46
C LEU A 245 4.52 -5.04 1.94
N ARG A 246 3.40 -4.72 2.59
CA ARG A 246 3.36 -4.48 4.04
C ARG A 246 3.43 -5.76 4.85
N SER A 247 2.74 -6.81 4.39
CA SER A 247 2.71 -8.11 5.07
C SER A 247 3.93 -8.97 4.78
N ASP A 248 4.60 -8.77 3.64
CA ASP A 248 5.80 -9.52 3.21
C ASP A 248 6.79 -8.57 2.52
N PRO A 249 7.68 -7.90 3.29
CA PRO A 249 8.70 -7.00 2.73
C PRO A 249 9.66 -7.69 1.74
N GLU A 250 9.88 -9.00 1.87
CA GLU A 250 10.73 -9.78 0.96
C GLU A 250 10.07 -10.04 -0.40
N ALA A 251 8.75 -9.83 -0.51
CA ALA A 251 8.03 -9.93 -1.78
C ALA A 251 8.60 -9.00 -2.88
N ARG A 252 9.38 -7.96 -2.51
CA ARG A 252 10.10 -7.10 -3.44
C ARG A 252 11.17 -7.82 -4.26
N GLN A 253 11.80 -8.84 -3.68
CA GLN A 253 12.93 -9.55 -4.28
C GLN A 253 12.54 -10.92 -4.81
N ARG A 254 11.32 -11.39 -4.52
CA ARG A 254 10.85 -12.71 -4.87
C ARG A 254 9.96 -12.69 -6.10
N THR A 255 10.12 -13.70 -6.93
CA THR A 255 9.21 -14.01 -8.04
C THR A 255 8.32 -15.16 -7.62
N ASP A 256 7.02 -14.91 -7.52
CA ASP A 256 6.04 -15.94 -7.17
C ASP A 256 5.48 -16.59 -8.43
N ARG A 257 5.39 -17.93 -8.44
CA ARG A 257 4.64 -18.68 -9.45
C ARG A 257 3.20 -18.85 -9.00
N LEU A 258 2.26 -18.33 -9.78
CA LEU A 258 0.84 -18.34 -9.46
C LEU A 258 0.03 -18.85 -10.66
N GLU A 259 -0.99 -19.68 -10.41
CA GLU A 259 -2.04 -19.93 -11.40
C GLU A 259 -3.07 -18.81 -11.31
N VAL A 260 -3.27 -18.08 -12.39
CA VAL A 260 -4.11 -16.90 -12.45
C VAL A 260 -5.02 -16.92 -13.67
N THR A 261 -6.06 -16.07 -13.66
CA THR A 261 -6.79 -15.70 -14.87
C THR A 261 -6.48 -14.27 -15.24
N VAL A 262 -5.92 -14.09 -16.43
CA VAL A 262 -5.64 -12.77 -17.02
C VAL A 262 -6.82 -12.34 -17.86
N LEU A 263 -7.29 -11.12 -17.62
CA LEU A 263 -8.32 -10.43 -18.40
C LEU A 263 -7.68 -9.29 -19.18
N MET A 264 -7.90 -9.26 -20.49
CA MET A 264 -7.54 -8.14 -21.37
C MET A 264 -8.80 -7.61 -22.02
N SER A 265 -9.05 -6.31 -21.94
CA SER A 265 -10.14 -5.64 -22.66
C SER A 265 -9.60 -4.50 -23.52
N ASP A 266 -10.30 -4.18 -24.59
CA ASP A 266 -9.93 -3.11 -25.53
C ASP A 266 -11.19 -2.50 -26.17
N ILE A 267 -11.12 -1.21 -26.50
CA ILE A 267 -12.23 -0.50 -27.14
C ILE A 267 -12.17 -0.70 -28.65
N ARG A 268 -13.20 -1.29 -29.21
CA ARG A 268 -13.28 -1.58 -30.64
C ARG A 268 -13.41 -0.31 -31.48
N GLY A 269 -12.44 -0.14 -32.41
CA GLY A 269 -12.42 1.03 -33.28
C GLY A 269 -11.95 2.32 -32.62
N TYR A 270 -11.30 2.23 -31.45
CA TYR A 270 -10.83 3.39 -30.68
C TYR A 270 -10.03 4.40 -31.52
N SER A 271 -9.10 3.94 -32.37
CA SER A 271 -8.31 4.83 -33.23
C SER A 271 -9.18 5.71 -34.14
N GLY A 272 -10.26 5.13 -34.71
CA GLY A 272 -11.20 5.89 -35.53
C GLY A 272 -12.05 6.87 -34.72
N ILE A 273 -12.43 6.50 -33.48
CA ILE A 273 -13.14 7.41 -32.55
C ILE A 273 -12.19 8.57 -32.19
N ALA A 274 -10.93 8.26 -31.85
CA ALA A 274 -9.95 9.26 -31.45
C ALA A 274 -9.61 10.26 -32.55
N GLU A 275 -9.64 9.83 -33.81
CA GLU A 275 -9.36 10.70 -34.96
C GLU A 275 -10.44 11.76 -35.17
N HIS A 276 -11.70 11.48 -34.76
CA HIS A 276 -12.85 12.35 -35.02
C HIS A 276 -13.44 13.01 -33.76
N THR A 277 -12.85 12.75 -32.57
CA THR A 277 -13.34 13.29 -31.29
C THR A 277 -12.37 14.32 -30.72
N ASP A 278 -12.89 15.41 -30.17
CA ASP A 278 -12.05 16.36 -29.44
C ASP A 278 -11.26 15.67 -28.33
N PRO A 279 -9.94 15.91 -28.22
CA PRO A 279 -9.08 15.21 -27.24
C PRO A 279 -9.52 15.37 -25.80
N THR A 280 -10.10 16.51 -25.42
CA THR A 280 -10.59 16.77 -24.06
C THR A 280 -11.85 15.96 -23.77
N VAL A 281 -12.75 15.87 -24.74
CA VAL A 281 -13.96 15.04 -24.65
C VAL A 281 -13.58 13.58 -24.57
N LEU A 282 -12.67 13.13 -25.45
CA LEU A 282 -12.19 11.76 -25.47
C LEU A 282 -11.52 11.36 -24.15
N ALA A 283 -10.70 12.25 -23.58
CA ALA A 283 -10.06 12.00 -22.26
C ALA A 283 -11.11 11.87 -21.15
N SER A 284 -12.18 12.68 -21.18
CA SER A 284 -13.29 12.57 -20.22
C SER A 284 -14.04 11.25 -20.37
N GLN A 285 -14.36 10.84 -21.61
CA GLN A 285 -15.01 9.55 -21.89
C GLN A 285 -14.11 8.37 -21.45
N LEU A 286 -12.80 8.44 -21.73
CA LEU A 286 -11.87 7.40 -21.33
C LEU A 286 -11.74 7.29 -19.80
N ASN A 287 -11.77 8.41 -19.07
CA ASN A 287 -11.78 8.39 -17.61
C ASN A 287 -13.06 7.75 -17.05
N GLU A 288 -14.23 8.12 -17.57
CA GLU A 288 -15.52 7.53 -17.15
C GLU A 288 -15.54 6.02 -17.46
N HIS A 289 -15.06 5.61 -18.65
CA HIS A 289 -14.89 4.21 -19.02
C HIS A 289 -13.98 3.48 -18.02
N ARG A 290 -12.76 3.98 -17.76
CA ARG A 290 -11.79 3.36 -16.84
C ARG A 290 -12.33 3.21 -15.43
N GLN A 291 -13.09 4.19 -14.95
CA GLN A 291 -13.72 4.13 -13.64
C GLN A 291 -14.70 2.95 -13.52
N GLU A 292 -15.52 2.74 -14.53
CA GLU A 292 -16.49 1.64 -14.54
C GLU A 292 -15.81 0.27 -14.74
N MET A 293 -14.76 0.21 -15.56
CA MET A 293 -13.97 -1.02 -15.74
C MET A 293 -13.27 -1.41 -14.45
N ASN A 294 -12.66 -0.44 -13.77
CA ASN A 294 -12.04 -0.67 -12.47
C ASN A 294 -13.04 -1.15 -11.42
N ALA A 295 -14.23 -0.52 -11.37
CA ALA A 295 -15.27 -0.92 -10.43
C ALA A 295 -15.77 -2.37 -10.70
N ALA A 296 -15.85 -2.80 -11.96
CA ALA A 296 -16.20 -4.17 -12.31
C ALA A 296 -15.14 -5.19 -11.88
N VAL A 297 -13.86 -4.87 -12.06
CA VAL A 297 -12.73 -5.72 -11.66
C VAL A 297 -12.65 -5.83 -10.14
N LEU A 298 -12.72 -4.71 -9.42
CA LEU A 298 -12.61 -4.69 -7.96
C LEU A 298 -13.79 -5.37 -7.25
N ALA A 299 -15.01 -5.31 -7.81
CA ALA A 299 -16.18 -5.98 -7.25
C ALA A 299 -16.01 -7.51 -7.19
N GLU A 300 -15.18 -8.08 -8.07
CA GLU A 300 -14.83 -9.50 -8.10
C GLU A 300 -13.42 -9.76 -7.50
N GLU A 301 -12.90 -8.83 -6.68
CA GLU A 301 -11.58 -8.89 -6.04
C GLU A 301 -10.42 -9.13 -7.03
N GLY A 302 -10.56 -8.63 -8.25
CA GLY A 302 -9.50 -8.63 -9.24
C GLY A 302 -8.50 -7.51 -9.02
N THR A 303 -7.29 -7.70 -9.49
CA THR A 303 -6.22 -6.71 -9.47
C THR A 303 -6.10 -6.03 -10.82
N LEU A 304 -6.37 -4.72 -10.86
CA LEU A 304 -6.09 -3.92 -12.05
C LEU A 304 -4.57 -3.72 -12.15
N MET A 305 -3.96 -4.28 -13.21
CA MET A 305 -2.51 -4.22 -13.40
C MET A 305 -2.08 -2.92 -14.06
N GLN A 306 -2.66 -2.61 -15.20
CA GLN A 306 -2.28 -1.41 -15.99
C GLN A 306 -3.33 -1.05 -17.02
N TYR A 307 -3.27 0.21 -17.46
CA TYR A 307 -3.92 0.70 -18.67
C TYR A 307 -2.89 0.84 -19.79
N VAL A 308 -3.14 0.23 -20.94
CA VAL A 308 -2.26 0.33 -22.11
C VAL A 308 -3.05 1.03 -23.22
N GLY A 309 -2.93 2.35 -23.33
CA GLY A 309 -3.82 3.13 -24.19
C GLY A 309 -5.26 3.06 -23.73
N ASP A 310 -6.14 2.52 -24.59
CA ASP A 310 -7.54 2.23 -24.31
C ASP A 310 -7.78 0.81 -23.74
N ALA A 311 -6.74 -0.02 -23.71
CA ALA A 311 -6.81 -1.36 -23.17
C ALA A 311 -6.70 -1.39 -21.64
N VAL A 312 -7.39 -2.36 -21.02
CA VAL A 312 -7.34 -2.64 -19.58
C VAL A 312 -6.80 -4.04 -19.37
N MET A 313 -5.78 -4.18 -18.54
CA MET A 313 -5.26 -5.45 -18.07
C MET A 313 -5.59 -5.66 -16.60
N ALA A 314 -6.29 -6.75 -16.29
CA ALA A 314 -6.58 -7.19 -14.93
C ALA A 314 -6.20 -8.65 -14.72
N VAL A 315 -5.91 -9.00 -13.47
CA VAL A 315 -5.53 -10.36 -13.07
C VAL A 315 -6.33 -10.80 -11.86
N PHE A 316 -6.77 -12.03 -11.85
CA PHE A 316 -7.46 -12.69 -10.75
C PHE A 316 -6.59 -13.85 -10.25
N GLY A 317 -6.35 -13.93 -8.93
CA GLY A 317 -5.42 -14.88 -8.31
C GLY A 317 -4.04 -14.32 -8.03
N ALA A 318 -3.82 -13.01 -8.20
CA ALA A 318 -2.61 -12.29 -7.80
C ALA A 318 -2.99 -10.89 -7.31
N PRO A 319 -2.27 -10.29 -6.33
CA PRO A 319 -1.08 -10.79 -5.63
C PRO A 319 -1.36 -11.90 -4.62
N PHE A 320 -2.63 -12.12 -4.26
CA PHE A 320 -3.06 -13.19 -3.37
C PHE A 320 -3.75 -14.31 -4.17
N PRO A 321 -3.39 -15.59 -3.93
CA PRO A 321 -4.04 -16.71 -4.59
C PRO A 321 -5.56 -16.77 -4.31
N GLN A 322 -6.34 -17.07 -5.35
CA GLN A 322 -7.78 -17.26 -5.27
C GLN A 322 -8.13 -18.61 -5.93
N THR A 323 -8.92 -19.44 -5.28
CA THR A 323 -9.31 -20.76 -5.83
C THR A 323 -10.35 -20.67 -6.93
N ASP A 324 -11.08 -19.56 -7.00
CA ASP A 324 -12.18 -19.26 -7.93
C ASP A 324 -11.85 -18.14 -8.92
N HIS A 325 -10.55 -17.82 -9.10
CA HIS A 325 -10.07 -16.74 -9.97
C HIS A 325 -10.70 -16.73 -11.38
N ALA A 326 -10.94 -17.90 -11.96
CA ALA A 326 -11.51 -17.98 -13.31
C ALA A 326 -13.00 -17.56 -13.34
N VAL A 327 -13.79 -17.93 -12.34
CA VAL A 327 -15.20 -17.54 -12.23
C VAL A 327 -15.30 -16.04 -11.95
N ARG A 328 -14.48 -15.51 -11.07
CA ARG A 328 -14.40 -14.06 -10.79
C ARG A 328 -14.07 -13.27 -12.05
N ALA A 329 -13.10 -13.72 -12.84
CA ALA A 329 -12.73 -13.10 -14.10
C ALA A 329 -13.89 -13.09 -15.12
N LEU A 330 -14.64 -14.19 -15.21
CA LEU A 330 -15.82 -14.28 -16.09
C LEU A 330 -16.95 -13.33 -15.66
N ARG A 331 -17.23 -13.22 -14.35
CA ARG A 331 -18.22 -12.27 -13.81
C ARG A 331 -17.77 -10.83 -14.02
N ALA A 332 -16.49 -10.53 -13.79
CA ALA A 332 -15.95 -9.21 -14.05
C ALA A 332 -16.12 -8.83 -15.52
N ALA A 333 -15.82 -9.73 -16.47
CA ALA A 333 -16.00 -9.49 -17.90
C ALA A 333 -17.46 -9.19 -18.26
N ASP A 334 -18.41 -9.96 -17.70
CA ASP A 334 -19.85 -9.70 -17.90
C ASP A 334 -20.28 -8.35 -17.29
N ALA A 335 -19.80 -8.04 -16.08
CA ALA A 335 -20.06 -6.77 -15.43
C ALA A 335 -19.47 -5.58 -16.23
N MET A 336 -18.28 -5.73 -16.81
CA MET A 336 -17.67 -4.71 -17.67
C MET A 336 -18.56 -4.38 -18.88
N HIS A 337 -19.08 -5.39 -19.56
CA HIS A 337 -20.02 -5.17 -20.68
C HIS A 337 -21.29 -4.45 -20.25
N ARG A 338 -21.90 -4.87 -19.14
CA ARG A 338 -23.13 -4.26 -18.62
C ARG A 338 -22.91 -2.80 -18.21
N ARG A 339 -21.83 -2.51 -17.48
CA ARG A 339 -21.49 -1.17 -17.04
C ARG A 339 -21.18 -0.25 -18.22
N GLN A 340 -20.44 -0.76 -19.22
CA GLN A 340 -20.17 0.03 -20.42
C GLN A 340 -21.44 0.33 -21.23
N ALA A 341 -22.38 -0.60 -21.31
CA ALA A 341 -23.64 -0.34 -21.96
C ALA A 341 -24.45 0.77 -21.26
N GLU A 342 -24.40 0.83 -19.93
CA GLU A 342 -24.99 1.91 -19.12
C GLU A 342 -24.34 3.27 -19.41
N VAL A 343 -22.99 3.30 -19.43
CA VAL A 343 -22.22 4.50 -19.78
C VAL A 343 -22.57 4.97 -21.20
N ASN A 344 -22.61 4.06 -22.15
CA ASN A 344 -22.94 4.38 -23.54
C ASN A 344 -24.32 5.03 -23.68
N ARG A 345 -25.34 4.57 -22.95
CA ARG A 345 -26.65 5.21 -22.94
C ARG A 345 -26.59 6.67 -22.49
N ARG A 346 -25.85 6.95 -21.42
CA ARG A 346 -25.63 8.32 -20.93
C ARG A 346 -24.86 9.18 -21.94
N TRP A 347 -23.93 8.59 -22.69
CA TRP A 347 -23.16 9.28 -23.71
C TRP A 347 -23.99 9.57 -24.97
N GLU A 348 -24.82 8.63 -25.40
CA GLU A 348 -25.74 8.82 -26.54
C GLU A 348 -26.71 9.98 -26.30
N GLU A 349 -27.25 10.12 -25.07
CA GLU A 349 -28.08 11.27 -24.67
C GLU A 349 -27.33 12.62 -24.77
N ARG A 350 -26.00 12.58 -24.66
CA ARG A 350 -25.09 13.74 -24.79
C ARG A 350 -24.51 13.90 -26.20
N GLY A 351 -24.93 13.06 -27.15
CA GLY A 351 -24.40 13.05 -28.52
C GLY A 351 -22.96 12.56 -28.66
N LEU A 352 -22.44 11.79 -27.69
CA LEU A 352 -21.10 11.23 -27.70
C LEU A 352 -21.10 9.82 -28.29
N ALA A 353 -19.97 9.44 -28.93
CA ALA A 353 -19.79 8.13 -29.53
C ALA A 353 -19.72 7.02 -28.45
N PRO A 354 -20.46 5.90 -28.59
CA PRO A 354 -20.36 4.80 -27.66
C PRO A 354 -19.06 4.01 -27.83
N PHE A 355 -18.57 3.42 -26.73
CA PHE A 355 -17.45 2.48 -26.76
C PHE A 355 -17.96 1.04 -26.77
N GLY A 356 -17.47 0.24 -27.70
CA GLY A 356 -17.75 -1.19 -27.73
C GLY A 356 -16.55 -1.99 -27.25
N LEU A 357 -16.74 -2.94 -26.34
CA LEU A 357 -15.65 -3.73 -25.75
C LEU A 357 -15.46 -5.06 -26.46
N GLY A 358 -14.19 -5.49 -26.55
CA GLY A 358 -13.81 -6.87 -26.78
C GLY A 358 -12.95 -7.35 -25.63
N ILE A 359 -13.29 -8.50 -25.01
CA ILE A 359 -12.59 -9.03 -23.82
C ILE A 359 -12.02 -10.40 -24.11
N GLY A 360 -10.77 -10.63 -23.69
CA GLY A 360 -10.07 -11.92 -23.76
C GLY A 360 -9.68 -12.43 -22.39
N LEU A 361 -9.92 -13.71 -22.11
CA LEU A 361 -9.61 -14.36 -20.85
C LEU A 361 -8.71 -15.58 -21.06
N SER A 362 -7.62 -15.66 -20.33
CA SER A 362 -6.72 -16.83 -20.34
C SER A 362 -6.31 -17.20 -18.93
N THR A 363 -6.37 -18.50 -18.62
CA THR A 363 -5.95 -19.07 -17.33
C THR A 363 -4.68 -19.90 -17.50
N GLY A 364 -3.75 -19.72 -16.59
CA GLY A 364 -2.50 -20.48 -16.56
C GLY A 364 -1.48 -19.94 -15.58
N GLU A 365 -0.33 -20.60 -15.52
CA GLU A 365 0.78 -20.19 -14.66
C GLU A 365 1.45 -18.90 -15.18
N VAL A 366 1.76 -18.00 -14.25
CA VAL A 366 2.54 -16.79 -14.49
C VAL A 366 3.61 -16.62 -13.41
N ALA A 367 4.63 -15.84 -13.74
CA ALA A 367 5.58 -15.30 -12.78
C ALA A 367 5.07 -13.92 -12.34
N ALA A 368 4.71 -13.78 -11.06
CA ALA A 368 4.31 -12.51 -10.45
C ALA A 368 5.51 -11.91 -9.72
N ALA A 369 5.92 -10.71 -10.08
CA ALA A 369 7.11 -10.06 -9.55
C ALA A 369 6.98 -8.54 -9.58
N ILE A 370 7.79 -7.89 -8.75
CA ILE A 370 8.05 -6.46 -8.85
C ILE A 370 9.27 -6.29 -9.76
N LEU A 371 9.06 -5.69 -10.91
CA LEU A 371 10.09 -5.45 -11.91
C LEU A 371 10.34 -3.96 -12.07
N GLY A 372 11.56 -3.59 -12.44
CA GLY A 372 11.90 -2.19 -12.73
C GLY A 372 13.31 -1.81 -12.33
N SER A 373 13.53 -0.51 -12.17
CA SER A 373 14.77 0.11 -11.71
C SER A 373 14.57 0.74 -10.32
N ASP A 374 15.64 1.26 -9.74
CA ASP A 374 15.57 2.01 -8.47
C ASP A 374 14.66 3.26 -8.55
N GLU A 375 14.41 3.78 -9.77
CA GLU A 375 13.57 4.96 -10.00
C GLU A 375 12.09 4.61 -10.23
N ARG A 376 11.80 3.41 -10.76
CA ARG A 376 10.43 2.99 -11.07
C ARG A 376 10.27 1.49 -10.89
N LEU A 377 9.42 1.11 -9.96
CA LEU A 377 9.03 -0.27 -9.69
C LEU A 377 7.58 -0.48 -10.14
N GLU A 378 7.32 -1.63 -10.76
CA GLU A 378 6.00 -2.03 -11.24
C GLU A 378 5.73 -3.49 -10.85
N TYR A 379 4.64 -3.73 -10.14
CA TYR A 379 4.18 -5.10 -9.93
C TYR A 379 3.51 -5.59 -11.20
N THR A 380 3.99 -6.71 -11.73
CA THR A 380 3.48 -7.26 -12.98
C THR A 380 3.47 -8.79 -12.97
N VAL A 381 2.75 -9.37 -13.92
CA VAL A 381 2.75 -10.79 -14.19
C VAL A 381 3.32 -11.06 -15.57
N VAL A 382 4.21 -12.05 -15.66
CA VAL A 382 4.90 -12.43 -16.90
C VAL A 382 4.61 -13.89 -17.21
N GLY A 383 4.19 -14.18 -18.43
CA GLY A 383 3.91 -15.54 -18.88
C GLY A 383 3.16 -15.57 -20.21
N ASP A 384 3.13 -16.74 -20.82
CA ASP A 384 2.37 -16.96 -22.08
C ASP A 384 0.86 -16.72 -21.90
N THR A 385 0.36 -16.92 -20.68
CA THR A 385 -1.04 -16.65 -20.27
C THR A 385 -1.45 -15.21 -20.57
N VAL A 386 -0.55 -14.22 -20.35
CA VAL A 386 -0.81 -12.80 -20.62
C VAL A 386 -0.95 -12.56 -22.12
N ASN A 387 -0.01 -13.07 -22.90
CA ASN A 387 -0.03 -12.93 -24.34
C ASN A 387 -1.26 -13.60 -24.97
N LEU A 388 -1.64 -14.76 -24.42
CA LEU A 388 -2.83 -15.47 -24.90
C LEU A 388 -4.11 -14.69 -24.61
N ALA A 389 -4.27 -14.10 -23.42
CA ALA A 389 -5.43 -13.27 -23.10
C ALA A 389 -5.58 -12.12 -24.10
N GLN A 390 -4.47 -11.46 -24.48
CA GLN A 390 -4.49 -10.40 -25.48
C GLN A 390 -4.91 -10.90 -26.87
N ARG A 391 -4.41 -12.09 -27.30
CA ARG A 391 -4.79 -12.66 -28.59
C ARG A 391 -6.25 -13.10 -28.61
N LEU A 392 -6.79 -13.61 -27.53
CA LEU A 392 -8.20 -13.95 -27.40
C LEU A 392 -9.08 -12.68 -27.45
N GLN A 393 -8.60 -11.60 -26.84
CA GLN A 393 -9.24 -10.29 -26.92
C GLN A 393 -9.33 -9.82 -28.38
N ASP A 394 -8.29 -10.00 -29.23
CA ASP A 394 -8.31 -9.67 -30.66
C ASP A 394 -9.42 -10.43 -31.43
N LEU A 395 -9.74 -11.67 -31.00
CA LEU A 395 -10.79 -12.50 -31.58
C LEU A 395 -12.21 -12.10 -31.13
N ALA A 396 -12.34 -11.32 -30.06
CA ALA A 396 -13.63 -10.89 -29.50
C ALA A 396 -14.30 -9.84 -30.41
N ARG A 397 -14.83 -10.27 -31.53
CA ARG A 397 -15.52 -9.47 -32.54
C ARG A 397 -16.85 -10.12 -32.96
N PRO A 398 -17.92 -9.34 -33.19
CA PRO A 398 -18.04 -7.88 -33.04
C PRO A 398 -17.90 -7.42 -31.57
N ALA A 399 -18.00 -6.10 -31.31
CA ALA A 399 -18.01 -5.54 -29.95
C ALA A 399 -19.10 -6.20 -29.08
N GLY A 400 -18.88 -6.23 -27.77
CA GLY A 400 -19.76 -6.88 -26.79
C GLY A 400 -19.47 -8.36 -26.57
N GLN A 401 -18.35 -8.88 -27.09
CA GLN A 401 -17.98 -10.28 -26.91
C GLN A 401 -16.84 -10.48 -25.93
N THR A 402 -16.92 -11.60 -25.20
CA THR A 402 -15.83 -12.14 -24.38
C THR A 402 -15.39 -13.48 -24.96
N VAL A 403 -14.08 -13.62 -25.25
CA VAL A 403 -13.48 -14.88 -25.73
C VAL A 403 -12.54 -15.42 -24.67
N LEU A 404 -12.63 -16.72 -24.38
CA LEU A 404 -11.85 -17.38 -23.35
C LEU A 404 -11.13 -18.62 -23.88
N SER A 405 -10.03 -18.97 -23.22
CA SER A 405 -9.29 -20.21 -23.48
C SER A 405 -10.02 -21.42 -22.88
N GLU A 406 -9.70 -22.63 -23.39
CA GLU A 406 -10.20 -23.87 -22.80
C GLU A 406 -9.75 -23.99 -21.34
N SER A 407 -8.52 -23.61 -21.00
CA SER A 407 -8.03 -23.61 -19.61
C SER A 407 -8.84 -22.73 -18.67
N THR A 408 -9.38 -21.58 -19.16
CA THR A 408 -10.29 -20.74 -18.38
C THR A 408 -11.62 -21.43 -18.13
N ARG A 409 -12.19 -22.06 -19.16
CA ARG A 409 -13.45 -22.84 -19.05
C ARG A 409 -13.32 -23.99 -18.05
N GLU A 410 -12.21 -24.74 -18.13
CA GLU A 410 -11.92 -25.85 -17.22
C GLU A 410 -11.69 -25.37 -15.78
N ALA A 411 -10.92 -24.28 -15.59
CA ALA A 411 -10.68 -23.71 -14.29
C ALA A 411 -11.97 -23.24 -13.61
N ALA A 412 -12.85 -22.59 -14.35
CA ALA A 412 -14.19 -22.22 -13.85
C ALA A 412 -15.04 -23.45 -13.51
N GLY A 413 -14.98 -24.51 -14.34
CA GLY A 413 -15.69 -25.77 -14.09
C GLY A 413 -15.24 -26.48 -12.83
N ARG A 414 -13.96 -26.35 -12.43
CA ARG A 414 -13.43 -26.94 -11.18
C ARG A 414 -14.11 -26.40 -9.92
N THR A 415 -14.64 -25.19 -9.97
CA THR A 415 -15.37 -24.59 -8.83
C THR A 415 -16.86 -24.99 -8.78
N GLY A 416 -17.33 -25.76 -9.76
CA GLY A 416 -18.74 -26.12 -9.90
C GLY A 416 -19.60 -25.06 -10.63
N ALA A 417 -19.02 -23.94 -11.04
CA ALA A 417 -19.74 -22.90 -11.79
C ALA A 417 -20.21 -23.43 -13.16
N LYS A 418 -21.45 -23.11 -13.54
CA LYS A 418 -21.98 -23.41 -14.86
C LYS A 418 -21.62 -22.28 -15.83
N VAL A 419 -20.66 -22.54 -16.71
CA VAL A 419 -20.23 -21.60 -17.76
C VAL A 419 -20.81 -22.09 -19.08
N SER A 420 -21.70 -21.28 -19.66
CA SER A 420 -22.24 -21.51 -20.99
C SER A 420 -21.37 -20.82 -22.04
N VAL A 421 -20.90 -21.58 -23.02
CA VAL A 421 -20.01 -21.07 -24.07
C VAL A 421 -20.41 -21.60 -25.44
N ASP A 422 -20.17 -20.80 -26.46
CA ASP A 422 -20.13 -21.26 -27.85
C ASP A 422 -18.70 -21.58 -28.24
N THR A 423 -18.44 -22.80 -28.68
CA THR A 423 -17.11 -23.23 -29.10
C THR A 423 -16.76 -22.60 -30.45
N LEU A 424 -15.69 -21.80 -30.48
CA LEU A 424 -15.15 -21.23 -31.72
C LEU A 424 -14.22 -22.17 -32.46
N GLY A 425 -13.82 -23.28 -31.80
CA GLY A 425 -12.85 -24.25 -32.31
C GLY A 425 -11.40 -23.81 -32.22
N ASP A 426 -10.53 -24.58 -32.83
CA ASP A 426 -9.10 -24.32 -32.88
C ASP A 426 -8.79 -23.02 -33.64
N ARG A 427 -8.12 -22.08 -32.99
CA ARG A 427 -7.71 -20.81 -33.55
C ARG A 427 -6.19 -20.66 -33.52
N LEU A 428 -5.60 -20.46 -34.68
CA LEU A 428 -4.19 -20.09 -34.76
C LEU A 428 -4.08 -18.59 -34.41
N VAL A 429 -3.47 -18.29 -33.28
CA VAL A 429 -3.26 -16.92 -32.82
C VAL A 429 -1.84 -16.47 -33.13
N LYS A 430 -1.65 -15.19 -33.41
CA LYS A 430 -0.34 -14.61 -33.79
C LYS A 430 0.73 -14.94 -32.75
N GLY A 431 1.87 -15.50 -33.20
CA GLY A 431 3.02 -15.83 -32.37
C GLY A 431 2.94 -17.18 -31.67
N ARG A 432 1.95 -18.04 -31.99
CA ARG A 432 1.90 -19.44 -31.57
C ARG A 432 1.99 -20.39 -32.76
N GLU A 433 2.73 -21.47 -32.58
CA GLU A 433 2.85 -22.56 -33.59
C GLU A 433 1.66 -23.52 -33.53
N ARG A 434 1.04 -23.66 -32.36
CA ARG A 434 -0.09 -24.55 -32.12
C ARG A 434 -1.39 -23.76 -31.97
N PRO A 435 -2.47 -24.22 -32.61
CA PRO A 435 -3.79 -23.63 -32.41
C PRO A 435 -4.24 -23.74 -30.96
N VAL A 436 -5.10 -22.84 -30.56
CA VAL A 436 -5.69 -22.76 -29.21
C VAL A 436 -7.19 -22.94 -29.34
N MET A 437 -7.75 -23.86 -28.56
CA MET A 437 -9.20 -24.01 -28.44
C MET A 437 -9.75 -22.75 -27.76
N ALA A 438 -10.62 -22.04 -28.46
CA ALA A 438 -11.23 -20.80 -28.01
C ALA A 438 -12.75 -20.93 -27.92
N HIS A 439 -13.31 -20.23 -26.95
CA HIS A 439 -14.76 -20.22 -26.69
C HIS A 439 -15.25 -18.78 -26.56
N ARG A 440 -16.48 -18.52 -27.00
CA ARG A 440 -17.19 -17.28 -26.74
C ARG A 440 -18.07 -17.47 -25.51
N LEU A 441 -17.97 -16.58 -24.55
CA LEU A 441 -18.81 -16.59 -23.37
C LEU A 441 -20.26 -16.24 -23.75
N VAL A 442 -21.22 -17.05 -23.29
CA VAL A 442 -22.65 -16.80 -23.44
C VAL A 442 -23.26 -16.37 -22.11
N ALA A 443 -22.96 -17.11 -21.04
CA ALA A 443 -23.46 -16.81 -19.69
C ALA A 443 -22.60 -17.47 -18.61
N VAL A 444 -22.56 -16.87 -17.44
CA VAL A 444 -22.03 -17.43 -16.19
C VAL A 444 -23.16 -17.52 -15.19
N ALA A 445 -23.45 -18.71 -14.69
CA ALA A 445 -24.44 -18.93 -13.64
C ALA A 445 -23.76 -19.52 -12.40
N ASP A 446 -24.04 -18.96 -11.24
CA ASP A 446 -23.55 -19.46 -9.97
C ASP A 446 -24.39 -20.62 -9.47
N LEU A 447 -23.72 -21.57 -8.85
CA LEU A 447 -24.36 -22.57 -7.99
C LEU A 447 -24.53 -22.05 -6.54
N ILE A 448 -24.64 -20.75 -6.33
CA ILE A 448 -24.95 -20.23 -4.99
C ILE A 448 -26.46 -20.37 -4.77
N GLY A 449 -26.76 -21.40 -3.99
CA GLY A 449 -27.95 -21.75 -3.27
C GLY A 449 -29.12 -20.76 -3.31
N GLU A 450 -30.22 -21.21 -3.87
CA GLU A 450 -31.51 -21.04 -3.23
C GLU A 450 -31.37 -21.51 -1.77
N THR A 451 -31.04 -20.59 -0.87
CA THR A 451 -31.36 -20.78 0.53
C THR A 451 -32.88 -20.87 0.61
N ALA A 452 -33.36 -22.10 0.79
CA ALA A 452 -34.73 -22.36 1.11
C ALA A 452 -35.19 -21.38 2.18
N GLY A 453 -36.15 -20.52 1.80
CA GLY A 453 -36.90 -19.75 2.76
C GLY A 453 -37.59 -20.69 3.74
N PRO A 454 -37.77 -20.30 5.01
CA PRO A 454 -38.47 -21.15 5.96
C PRO A 454 -39.86 -21.38 5.48
N ALA A 455 -40.22 -22.67 5.29
CA ALA A 455 -41.57 -23.11 5.11
C ALA A 455 -42.39 -22.71 6.35
N ALA A 456 -43.58 -22.18 6.09
CA ALA A 456 -44.61 -21.69 6.99
C ALA A 456 -44.89 -22.54 8.22
#